data_3d24a8e4512d8bca7f7feee314c2fd58
#
_entry.id   3d24a8e4512d8bca7f7feee314c2fd58
#
_cell.length_a   1.000
_cell.length_b   1.000
_cell.length_c   1.000
_cell.angle_alpha   90.00
_cell.angle_beta   90.00
_cell.angle_gamma   90.00
#
_symmetry.space_group_name_H-M   'P 1'
#
loop_
_entity.id
_entity.type
_entity.pdbx_description
1 polymer ?
#
loop_
_entity_poly.entity_id
_entity_poly.type
_entity_poly.pdbx_seq_one_letter_code
_entity_poly.pdbx_strand_id
1 'polypeptide(L)'
;MNFYRYESELKTPFAPKFEIILLEDIVQEDFNNLKNTILEREEKIISDNEFESDWGTGLGKKSLTSRSSNYNLLSWKESSGLKKVIKHYHDALIEKMSLAKRNVYCQCWANVMRNGEKIKLHRHSHDEWTYLSGHICIQTDNTSTYYVHPYSKEPFGSKNENNKVTIFPSWMEHYTDRYRGDDSRITIAFDLYSEDAFHIKIIPEKKSLIFHIIFKVKFFTPWSMKTVLR
;
A
#
# COMPACT_ATOMS: atom_id res chain seq x y z
N MET A 1 -3.37 2.98 18.71
CA MET A 1 -3.34 3.64 17.39
C MET A 1 -2.49 4.90 17.49
N ASN A 2 -1.40 4.94 16.75
CA ASN A 2 -0.44 6.05 16.73
C ASN A 2 -0.50 6.74 15.38
N PHE A 3 -0.48 8.07 15.38
CA PHE A 3 -0.41 8.89 14.18
C PHE A 3 0.87 9.69 14.22
N TYR A 4 1.67 9.54 13.18
CA TYR A 4 2.90 10.31 13.00
C TYR A 4 2.66 11.36 11.91
N ARG A 5 2.93 12.61 12.22
CA ARG A 5 2.71 13.74 11.33
C ARG A 5 4.05 14.39 11.01
N TYR A 6 4.34 14.50 9.74
CA TYR A 6 5.52 15.18 9.22
C TYR A 6 5.08 16.32 8.30
N GLU A 7 5.63 17.49 8.55
CA GLU A 7 5.34 18.70 7.77
C GLU A 7 6.60 19.22 7.09
N SER A 8 6.42 20.07 6.07
CA SER A 8 7.56 20.75 5.47
C SER A 8 8.20 21.71 6.47
N GLU A 9 9.49 21.55 6.71
CA GLU A 9 10.27 22.43 7.58
C GLU A 9 10.58 23.79 6.93
N LEU A 10 10.48 23.88 5.60
CA LEU A 10 10.77 25.09 4.86
C LEU A 10 9.62 26.08 4.90
N LYS A 11 9.86 27.26 5.47
CA LYS A 11 8.87 28.34 5.64
C LYS A 11 8.99 29.42 4.55
N THR A 12 9.29 29.04 3.32
CA THR A 12 9.34 29.98 2.20
C THR A 12 8.09 29.82 1.31
N PRO A 13 7.63 30.87 0.61
CA PRO A 13 6.47 30.76 -0.28
C PRO A 13 6.66 29.79 -1.44
N PHE A 14 7.91 29.43 -1.75
CA PHE A 14 8.29 28.52 -2.83
C PHE A 14 8.59 27.10 -2.34
N ALA A 15 8.53 26.86 -1.03
CA ALA A 15 8.73 25.52 -0.48
C ALA A 15 7.53 24.62 -0.83
N PRO A 16 7.76 23.34 -1.11
CA PRO A 16 6.66 22.39 -1.28
C PRO A 16 5.87 22.30 0.02
N LYS A 17 4.56 22.47 -0.09
CA LYS A 17 3.67 22.23 1.04
C LYS A 17 3.29 20.75 1.02
N PHE A 18 3.69 20.01 2.02
CA PHE A 18 3.25 18.63 2.20
C PHE A 18 2.98 18.35 3.68
N GLU A 19 2.09 17.44 3.89
CA GLU A 19 1.80 16.84 5.17
C GLU A 19 1.79 15.32 4.97
N ILE A 20 2.53 14.61 5.79
CA ILE A 20 2.56 13.16 5.79
C ILE A 20 1.93 12.71 7.09
N ILE A 21 0.87 11.92 6.99
CA ILE A 21 0.32 11.21 8.14
C ILE A 21 0.56 9.73 7.91
N LEU A 22 1.22 9.12 8.88
CA LEU A 22 1.44 7.68 8.95
C LEU A 22 0.70 7.16 10.17
N LEU A 23 -0.09 6.11 9.98
CA LEU A 23 -0.84 5.44 11.04
C LEU A 23 -0.19 4.10 11.35
N GLU A 24 -0.01 3.80 12.62
CA GLU A 24 0.43 2.49 13.11
C GLU A 24 -0.40 2.02 14.29
N ASP A 25 -0.69 0.72 14.31
CA ASP A 25 -1.36 0.07 15.45
C ASP A 25 -1.10 -1.43 15.46
N ILE A 26 -1.43 -2.08 16.57
CA ILE A 26 -1.45 -3.55 16.69
C ILE A 26 -2.88 -4.04 16.56
N VAL A 27 -3.12 -4.86 15.55
CA VAL A 27 -4.43 -5.44 15.25
C VAL A 27 -4.73 -6.57 16.21
N GLN A 28 -5.95 -6.58 16.76
CA GLN A 28 -6.45 -7.66 17.62
C GLN A 28 -7.21 -8.70 16.78
N GLU A 29 -6.56 -9.25 15.76
CA GLU A 29 -7.14 -10.25 14.85
C GLU A 29 -6.18 -11.43 14.73
N ASP A 30 -6.71 -12.64 14.64
CA ASP A 30 -5.91 -13.83 14.37
C ASP A 30 -5.82 -14.12 12.86
N PHE A 31 -4.62 -13.94 12.32
CA PHE A 31 -4.33 -14.20 10.90
C PHE A 31 -3.69 -15.58 10.64
N ASN A 32 -3.63 -16.49 11.61
CA ASN A 32 -2.95 -17.78 11.43
C ASN A 32 -3.57 -18.61 10.30
N ASN A 33 -4.89 -18.65 10.20
CA ASN A 33 -5.56 -19.36 9.12
C ASN A 33 -5.25 -18.74 7.75
N LEU A 34 -5.28 -17.42 7.64
CA LEU A 34 -4.94 -16.72 6.42
C LEU A 34 -3.46 -16.93 6.05
N LYS A 35 -2.55 -16.87 7.03
CA LYS A 35 -1.12 -17.16 6.85
C LYS A 35 -0.90 -18.53 6.23
N ASN A 36 -1.50 -19.56 6.83
CA ASN A 36 -1.37 -20.93 6.34
C ASN A 36 -1.91 -21.08 4.91
N THR A 37 -3.07 -20.50 4.64
CA THR A 37 -3.67 -20.50 3.29
C THR A 37 -2.79 -19.78 2.26
N ILE A 38 -2.13 -18.68 2.63
CA ILE A 38 -1.18 -17.98 1.74
C ILE A 38 -0.05 -18.93 1.34
N LEU A 39 0.57 -19.59 2.33
CA LEU A 39 1.69 -20.52 2.08
C LEU A 39 1.26 -21.74 1.26
N GLU A 40 0.09 -22.32 1.55
CA GLU A 40 -0.47 -23.46 0.82
C GLU A 40 -0.78 -23.13 -0.65
N ARG A 41 -1.22 -21.90 -0.94
CA ARG A 41 -1.61 -21.49 -2.29
C ARG A 41 -0.48 -20.81 -3.08
N GLU A 42 0.65 -20.50 -2.45
CA GLU A 42 1.72 -19.73 -3.06
C GLU A 42 2.22 -20.33 -4.37
N GLU A 43 2.62 -21.58 -4.35
CA GLU A 43 3.15 -22.27 -5.53
C GLU A 43 2.12 -22.32 -6.68
N LYS A 44 0.86 -22.60 -6.34
CA LYS A 44 -0.23 -22.62 -7.31
C LYS A 44 -0.47 -21.25 -7.93
N ILE A 45 -0.53 -20.18 -7.12
CA ILE A 45 -0.72 -18.82 -7.64
C ILE A 45 0.41 -18.43 -8.57
N ILE A 46 1.65 -18.78 -8.23
CA ILE A 46 2.82 -18.49 -9.06
C ILE A 46 2.80 -19.26 -10.37
N SER A 47 2.39 -20.52 -10.35
CA SER A 47 2.36 -21.37 -11.55
C SER A 47 1.18 -21.09 -12.47
N ASP A 48 0.01 -20.78 -11.91
CA ASP A 48 -1.22 -20.61 -12.68
C ASP A 48 -1.35 -19.22 -13.35
N ASN A 49 -0.50 -18.27 -12.95
CA ASN A 49 -0.57 -16.89 -13.44
C ASN A 49 0.72 -16.49 -14.15
N GLU A 50 0.58 -15.71 -15.20
CA GLU A 50 1.71 -15.11 -15.88
C GLU A 50 2.42 -14.11 -14.96
N PHE A 51 3.74 -14.02 -15.16
CA PHE A 51 4.56 -13.02 -14.50
C PHE A 51 4.19 -11.63 -15.05
N GLU A 52 3.88 -10.74 -14.14
CA GLU A 52 3.80 -9.31 -14.44
C GLU A 52 5.04 -8.59 -13.89
N SER A 53 4.87 -7.44 -13.32
CA SER A 53 5.93 -6.74 -12.60
C SER A 53 5.86 -7.04 -11.11
N ASP A 54 7.00 -7.09 -10.43
CA ASP A 54 7.07 -7.02 -8.98
C ASP A 54 7.07 -5.57 -8.46
N TRP A 55 6.74 -4.64 -9.34
CA TRP A 55 6.65 -3.19 -9.08
C TRP A 55 7.92 -2.59 -8.46
N GLY A 56 9.08 -3.20 -8.77
CA GLY A 56 10.38 -2.76 -8.29
C GLY A 56 10.74 -3.25 -6.90
N THR A 57 9.91 -4.07 -6.25
CA THR A 57 10.20 -4.61 -4.92
C THR A 57 11.45 -5.49 -4.88
N GLY A 58 11.83 -6.08 -6.01
CA GLY A 58 13.01 -6.93 -6.13
C GLY A 58 12.81 -8.35 -5.61
N LEU A 59 11.57 -8.76 -5.30
CA LEU A 59 11.23 -10.15 -4.95
C LEU A 59 11.19 -11.06 -6.19
N GLY A 60 11.09 -10.46 -7.38
CA GLY A 60 11.27 -11.17 -8.66
C GLY A 60 10.10 -12.03 -9.10
N LYS A 61 10.34 -12.78 -10.21
CA LYS A 61 9.30 -13.55 -10.92
C LYS A 61 8.66 -14.67 -10.11
N LYS A 62 9.36 -15.20 -9.11
CA LYS A 62 8.89 -16.31 -8.28
C LYS A 62 8.29 -15.81 -6.96
N SER A 63 7.62 -14.67 -6.96
CA SER A 63 7.00 -14.09 -5.78
C SER A 63 5.49 -13.92 -5.98
N LEU A 64 4.74 -13.95 -4.89
CA LEU A 64 3.32 -13.58 -4.90
C LEU A 64 3.11 -12.12 -5.30
N THR A 65 4.06 -11.25 -4.98
CA THR A 65 4.04 -9.83 -5.34
C THR A 65 4.00 -9.62 -6.85
N SER A 66 4.71 -10.46 -7.62
CA SER A 66 4.68 -10.41 -9.09
C SER A 66 3.38 -10.95 -9.70
N ARG A 67 2.43 -11.37 -8.88
CA ARG A 67 1.08 -11.84 -9.23
C ARG A 67 0.00 -10.99 -8.59
N SER A 68 0.37 -9.84 -8.00
CA SER A 68 -0.55 -9.00 -7.20
C SER A 68 -1.77 -8.51 -7.98
N SER A 69 -1.69 -8.41 -9.29
CA SER A 69 -2.83 -8.07 -10.15
C SER A 69 -3.73 -9.26 -10.50
N ASN A 70 -3.27 -10.50 -10.27
CA ASN A 70 -4.00 -11.71 -10.66
C ASN A 70 -4.86 -12.28 -9.54
N TYR A 71 -4.69 -11.80 -8.32
CA TYR A 71 -5.51 -12.22 -7.17
C TYR A 71 -5.72 -11.07 -6.18
N ASN A 72 -6.76 -11.19 -5.36
CA ASN A 72 -6.99 -10.26 -4.25
C ASN A 72 -7.32 -11.08 -3.00
N LEU A 73 -6.50 -10.95 -1.95
CA LEU A 73 -6.71 -11.66 -0.68
C LEU A 73 -8.11 -11.40 -0.09
N LEU A 74 -8.68 -10.22 -0.30
CA LEU A 74 -10.02 -9.87 0.20
C LEU A 74 -11.16 -10.69 -0.43
N SER A 75 -10.90 -11.43 -1.51
CA SER A 75 -11.85 -12.37 -2.11
C SER A 75 -11.82 -13.76 -1.43
N TRP A 76 -10.84 -14.01 -0.58
CA TRP A 76 -10.71 -15.30 0.07
C TRP A 76 -11.59 -15.37 1.34
N LYS A 77 -12.15 -16.54 1.59
CA LYS A 77 -13.00 -16.77 2.75
C LYS A 77 -12.21 -16.60 4.06
N GLU A 78 -10.93 -16.97 4.06
CA GLU A 78 -10.00 -16.90 5.18
C GLU A 78 -9.60 -15.45 5.55
N SER A 79 -9.93 -14.49 4.71
CA SER A 79 -9.66 -13.06 4.92
C SER A 79 -10.84 -12.26 5.50
N SER A 80 -11.86 -12.93 6.05
CA SER A 80 -13.09 -12.26 6.49
C SER A 80 -12.87 -11.12 7.51
N GLY A 81 -11.88 -11.25 8.39
CA GLY A 81 -11.46 -10.20 9.33
C GLY A 81 -10.65 -9.07 8.67
N LEU A 82 -9.86 -9.40 7.66
CA LEU A 82 -8.93 -8.47 7.01
C LEU A 82 -9.64 -7.24 6.42
N LYS A 83 -10.78 -7.44 5.75
CA LYS A 83 -11.58 -6.34 5.19
C LYS A 83 -12.04 -5.36 6.27
N LYS A 84 -12.51 -5.86 7.41
CA LYS A 84 -12.95 -5.05 8.55
C LYS A 84 -11.79 -4.26 9.15
N VAL A 85 -10.63 -4.91 9.28
CA VAL A 85 -9.40 -4.31 9.80
C VAL A 85 -8.97 -3.15 8.89
N ILE A 86 -8.79 -3.39 7.60
CA ILE A 86 -8.35 -2.35 6.66
C ILE A 86 -9.33 -1.17 6.66
N LYS A 87 -10.65 -1.47 6.61
CA LYS A 87 -11.67 -0.42 6.66
C LYS A 87 -11.62 0.40 7.95
N HIS A 88 -11.49 -0.25 9.10
CA HIS A 88 -11.42 0.42 10.40
C HIS A 88 -10.28 1.45 10.45
N TYR A 89 -9.09 1.05 10.06
CA TYR A 89 -7.91 1.94 10.09
C TYR A 89 -7.96 3.01 9.00
N HIS A 90 -8.50 2.69 7.83
CA HIS A 90 -8.78 3.70 6.82
C HIS A 90 -9.73 4.77 7.34
N ASP A 91 -10.89 4.37 7.90
CA ASP A 91 -11.89 5.31 8.40
C ASP A 91 -11.34 6.18 9.54
N ALA A 92 -10.53 5.60 10.44
CA ALA A 92 -9.85 6.34 11.50
C ALA A 92 -8.88 7.40 10.96
N LEU A 93 -8.16 7.09 9.88
CA LEU A 93 -7.25 8.04 9.24
C LEU A 93 -8.02 9.18 8.54
N ILE A 94 -9.10 8.86 7.82
CA ILE A 94 -9.97 9.83 7.16
C ILE A 94 -10.61 10.77 8.20
N GLU A 95 -11.07 10.23 9.32
CA GLU A 95 -11.61 11.03 10.42
C GLU A 95 -10.55 11.94 11.04
N LYS A 96 -9.34 11.41 11.29
CA LYS A 96 -8.21 12.19 11.84
C LYS A 96 -7.82 13.35 10.93
N MET A 97 -7.95 13.18 9.63
CA MET A 97 -7.65 14.22 8.64
C MET A 97 -8.85 15.12 8.34
N SER A 98 -9.99 14.92 8.99
CA SER A 98 -11.25 15.66 8.74
C SER A 98 -11.69 15.60 7.27
N LEU A 99 -11.45 14.47 6.60
CA LEU A 99 -11.84 14.25 5.23
C LEU A 99 -13.25 13.64 5.14
N ALA A 100 -13.94 13.91 4.04
CA ALA A 100 -15.24 13.27 3.77
C ALA A 100 -15.08 11.77 3.51
N LYS A 101 -15.99 10.96 4.07
CA LYS A 101 -16.05 9.52 3.78
C LYS A 101 -16.38 9.31 2.31
N ARG A 102 -15.71 8.36 1.68
CA ARG A 102 -15.82 8.04 0.25
C ARG A 102 -15.93 6.54 0.02
N ASN A 103 -16.36 6.16 -1.17
CA ASN A 103 -16.23 4.78 -1.62
C ASN A 103 -14.76 4.47 -1.86
N VAL A 104 -14.28 3.39 -1.27
CA VAL A 104 -12.89 2.97 -1.33
C VAL A 104 -12.82 1.57 -1.91
N TYR A 105 -11.93 1.41 -2.86
CA TYR A 105 -11.59 0.11 -3.44
C TYR A 105 -10.23 -0.31 -2.89
N CYS A 106 -10.06 -1.60 -2.70
CA CYS A 106 -8.83 -2.15 -2.14
C CYS A 106 -8.31 -3.31 -2.98
N GLN A 107 -7.06 -3.21 -3.40
CA GLN A 107 -6.27 -4.34 -3.88
C GLN A 107 -5.38 -4.82 -2.72
N CYS A 108 -5.33 -6.13 -2.50
CA CYS A 108 -4.66 -6.70 -1.35
C CYS A 108 -3.92 -7.98 -1.74
N TRP A 109 -2.63 -8.06 -1.43
CA TRP A 109 -1.77 -9.20 -1.79
C TRP A 109 -0.82 -9.56 -0.67
N ALA A 110 -0.17 -10.71 -0.78
CA ALA A 110 0.86 -11.15 0.15
C ALA A 110 2.26 -10.90 -0.40
N ASN A 111 3.16 -10.46 0.48
CA ASN A 111 4.60 -10.52 0.27
C ASN A 111 5.15 -11.61 1.18
N VAL A 112 5.72 -12.65 0.59
CA VAL A 112 6.38 -13.75 1.30
C VAL A 112 7.88 -13.67 1.00
N MET A 113 8.65 -13.38 2.05
CA MET A 113 10.11 -13.23 1.96
C MET A 113 10.81 -14.36 2.68
N ARG A 114 11.89 -14.87 2.10
CA ARG A 114 12.77 -15.88 2.68
C ARG A 114 14.09 -15.27 3.12
N ASN A 115 14.87 -16.07 3.84
CA ASN A 115 16.21 -15.65 4.29
C ASN A 115 17.02 -15.07 3.12
N GLY A 116 17.64 -13.92 3.35
CA GLY A 116 18.43 -13.21 2.35
C GLY A 116 17.65 -12.23 1.46
N GLU A 117 16.33 -12.28 1.45
CA GLU A 117 15.49 -11.38 0.66
C GLU A 117 15.23 -10.05 1.35
N LYS A 118 14.94 -9.02 0.58
CA LYS A 118 14.50 -7.71 1.03
C LYS A 118 13.58 -7.07 -0.01
N ILE A 119 12.69 -6.22 0.44
CA ILE A 119 11.96 -5.32 -0.45
C ILE A 119 12.82 -4.08 -0.70
N LYS A 120 13.11 -3.81 -1.98
CA LYS A 120 13.90 -2.65 -2.42
C LYS A 120 13.08 -1.37 -2.28
N LEU A 121 13.76 -0.23 -2.39
CA LEU A 121 13.12 1.08 -2.42
C LEU A 121 12.13 1.16 -3.59
N HIS A 122 10.86 1.42 -3.27
CA HIS A 122 9.76 1.54 -4.22
C HIS A 122 8.63 2.40 -3.64
N ARG A 123 7.63 2.67 -4.44
CA ARG A 123 6.39 3.37 -4.07
C ARG A 123 5.20 2.76 -4.83
N HIS A 124 3.99 3.03 -4.39
CA HIS A 124 2.76 2.45 -4.95
C HIS A 124 1.95 3.41 -5.83
N SER A 125 2.33 4.67 -5.95
CA SER A 125 1.63 5.65 -6.78
C SER A 125 1.92 5.43 -8.27
N HIS A 126 1.31 4.40 -8.84
CA HIS A 126 1.40 4.08 -10.26
C HIS A 126 0.32 4.77 -11.08
N ASP A 127 -0.72 5.25 -10.42
CA ASP A 127 -1.82 5.99 -11.01
C ASP A 127 -2.30 7.10 -10.06
N GLU A 128 -3.16 7.98 -10.54
CA GLU A 128 -3.74 9.09 -9.77
C GLU A 128 -4.86 8.65 -8.80
N TRP A 129 -5.24 7.38 -8.80
CA TRP A 129 -6.34 6.82 -8.02
C TRP A 129 -5.88 6.24 -6.70
N THR A 130 -4.64 5.73 -6.67
CA THR A 130 -4.03 5.16 -5.47
C THR A 130 -3.58 6.29 -4.55
N TYR A 131 -4.23 6.47 -3.42
CA TYR A 131 -3.93 7.57 -2.49
C TYR A 131 -3.30 7.11 -1.17
N LEU A 132 -3.63 5.94 -0.69
CA LEU A 132 -3.04 5.32 0.49
C LEU A 132 -2.58 3.90 0.18
N SER A 133 -1.52 3.50 0.82
CA SER A 133 -1.02 2.15 0.86
C SER A 133 -0.80 1.71 2.29
N GLY A 134 -0.72 0.43 2.51
CA GLY A 134 -0.42 -0.08 3.83
C GLY A 134 0.02 -1.53 3.81
N HIS A 135 0.42 -1.98 4.98
CA HIS A 135 0.70 -3.39 5.19
C HIS A 135 0.35 -3.83 6.61
N ILE A 136 0.10 -5.13 6.75
CA ILE A 136 -0.07 -5.81 8.03
C ILE A 136 0.99 -6.90 8.10
N CYS A 137 1.82 -6.88 9.14
CA CYS A 137 2.80 -7.92 9.40
C CYS A 137 2.11 -9.11 10.07
N ILE A 138 2.01 -10.26 9.41
CA ILE A 138 1.37 -11.46 10.01
C ILE A 138 2.39 -12.49 10.49
N GLN A 139 3.59 -12.48 9.96
CA GLN A 139 4.74 -13.21 10.48
C GLN A 139 6.00 -12.42 10.19
N THR A 140 6.71 -12.01 11.23
CA THR A 140 7.96 -11.23 11.08
C THR A 140 8.90 -11.52 12.23
N ASP A 141 10.16 -11.35 11.97
CA ASP A 141 11.24 -11.43 12.95
C ASP A 141 12.31 -10.39 12.59
N ASN A 142 12.68 -9.57 13.57
CA ASN A 142 13.80 -8.65 13.55
C ASN A 142 13.99 -7.82 12.27
N THR A 143 12.91 -7.31 11.68
CA THR A 143 12.95 -6.43 10.50
C THR A 143 12.29 -5.11 10.79
N SER A 144 12.67 -4.09 10.00
CA SER A 144 11.99 -2.80 9.97
C SER A 144 11.55 -2.46 8.55
N THR A 145 10.52 -1.65 8.43
CA THR A 145 10.18 -0.95 7.21
C THR A 145 10.64 0.49 7.35
N TYR A 146 11.38 0.97 6.36
CA TYR A 146 11.90 2.33 6.32
C TYR A 146 11.12 3.15 5.31
N TYR A 147 10.70 4.33 5.72
CA TYR A 147 10.02 5.32 4.90
C TYR A 147 10.97 6.48 4.65
N VAL A 148 11.02 6.96 3.42
CA VAL A 148 11.94 8.02 3.02
C VAL A 148 11.22 9.36 3.05
N HIS A 149 11.75 10.28 3.84
CA HIS A 149 11.23 11.65 3.87
C HIS A 149 11.36 12.30 2.48
N PRO A 150 10.29 12.84 1.90
CA PRO A 150 10.28 13.22 0.48
C PRO A 150 11.26 14.33 0.13
N TYR A 151 11.58 15.17 1.09
CA TYR A 151 12.43 16.34 0.91
C TYR A 151 13.88 16.09 1.37
N SER A 152 14.09 15.75 2.64
CA SER A 152 15.45 15.52 3.17
C SER A 152 16.09 14.23 2.66
N LYS A 153 15.28 13.30 2.14
CA LYS A 153 15.69 11.95 1.76
C LYS A 153 16.19 11.09 2.93
N GLU A 154 16.06 11.58 4.16
CA GLU A 154 16.41 10.81 5.35
C GLU A 154 15.38 9.72 5.60
N PRO A 155 15.78 8.46 5.79
CA PRO A 155 14.86 7.39 6.14
C PRO A 155 14.51 7.44 7.63
N PHE A 156 13.27 7.11 7.95
CA PHE A 156 12.83 6.81 9.29
C PHE A 156 12.25 5.39 9.34
N GLY A 157 12.66 4.63 10.36
CA GLY A 157 12.33 3.23 10.50
C GLY A 157 11.10 3.00 11.36
N SER A 158 10.30 2.02 10.97
CA SER A 158 9.23 1.44 11.78
C SER A 158 9.52 -0.05 11.97
N LYS A 159 9.69 -0.48 13.23
CA LYS A 159 9.91 -1.88 13.55
C LYS A 159 8.68 -2.71 13.15
N ASN A 160 8.91 -3.78 12.43
CA ASN A 160 7.86 -4.74 12.09
C ASN A 160 7.59 -5.65 13.30
N GLU A 161 6.34 -5.75 13.67
CA GLU A 161 5.85 -6.61 14.75
C GLU A 161 4.66 -7.42 14.25
N ASN A 162 4.46 -8.63 14.73
CA ASN A 162 3.31 -9.44 14.35
C ASN A 162 2.00 -8.68 14.66
N ASN A 163 1.09 -8.73 13.75
CA ASN A 163 -0.19 -8.01 13.77
C ASN A 163 -0.07 -6.48 13.70
N LYS A 164 1.10 -5.93 13.42
CA LYS A 164 1.24 -4.49 13.22
C LYS A 164 0.68 -4.10 11.85
N VAL A 165 -0.26 -3.16 11.86
CA VAL A 165 -0.73 -2.46 10.67
C VAL A 165 -0.01 -1.13 10.54
N THR A 166 0.40 -0.79 9.32
CA THR A 166 0.89 0.55 8.97
C THR A 166 0.17 1.03 7.73
N ILE A 167 -0.35 2.27 7.75
CA ILE A 167 -0.96 2.94 6.60
C ILE A 167 -0.22 4.25 6.34
N PHE A 168 0.10 4.51 5.10
CA PHE A 168 0.89 5.66 4.66
C PHE A 168 0.45 6.15 3.27
N PRO A 169 0.78 7.40 2.87
CA PRO A 169 0.52 7.88 1.52
C PRO A 169 1.18 7.00 0.45
N SER A 170 0.45 6.62 -0.60
CA SER A 170 0.92 5.67 -1.62
C SER A 170 2.19 6.14 -2.37
N TRP A 171 2.41 7.44 -2.47
CA TRP A 171 3.59 8.03 -3.10
C TRP A 171 4.86 7.95 -2.25
N MET A 172 4.75 7.55 -0.97
CA MET A 172 5.89 7.50 -0.06
C MET A 172 6.83 6.35 -0.41
N GLU A 173 8.07 6.69 -0.72
CA GLU A 173 9.14 5.72 -0.97
C GLU A 173 9.45 4.94 0.31
N HIS A 174 9.53 3.62 0.20
CA HIS A 174 9.82 2.76 1.34
C HIS A 174 10.53 1.47 0.92
N TYR A 175 11.21 0.85 1.90
CA TYR A 175 11.97 -0.40 1.73
C TYR A 175 12.05 -1.16 3.05
N THR A 176 12.59 -2.38 3.03
CA THR A 176 12.77 -3.18 4.26
C THR A 176 14.22 -3.58 4.46
N ASP A 177 14.54 -3.95 5.70
CA ASP A 177 15.76 -4.71 5.98
C ASP A 177 15.80 -6.01 5.17
N ARG A 178 17.01 -6.55 5.03
CA ARG A 178 17.20 -7.92 4.56
C ARG A 178 16.73 -8.89 5.65
N TYR A 179 15.78 -9.74 5.29
CA TYR A 179 15.29 -10.77 6.21
C TYR A 179 16.36 -11.82 6.48
N ARG A 180 16.50 -12.23 7.74
CA ARG A 180 17.53 -13.18 8.18
C ARG A 180 16.97 -14.28 9.10
N GLY A 181 15.67 -14.45 9.16
CA GLY A 181 15.02 -15.50 9.92
C GLY A 181 15.03 -16.84 9.17
N ASP A 182 14.79 -17.91 9.91
CA ASP A 182 14.71 -19.28 9.37
C ASP A 182 13.35 -19.54 8.71
N ASP A 183 12.29 -18.95 9.24
CA ASP A 183 10.93 -19.02 8.66
C ASP A 183 10.72 -17.97 7.57
N SER A 184 9.55 -17.99 6.92
CA SER A 184 9.15 -16.93 6.00
C SER A 184 8.71 -15.68 6.75
N ARG A 185 9.13 -14.51 6.29
CA ARG A 185 8.47 -13.25 6.68
C ARG A 185 7.27 -13.01 5.76
N ILE A 186 6.10 -12.80 6.36
CA ILE A 186 4.85 -12.65 5.61
C ILE A 186 4.18 -11.33 5.99
N THR A 187 3.93 -10.50 5.00
CA THR A 187 3.13 -9.29 5.15
C THR A 187 1.99 -9.29 4.15
N ILE A 188 0.85 -8.80 4.58
CA ILE A 188 -0.27 -8.48 3.71
C ILE A 188 -0.11 -7.02 3.31
N ALA A 189 0.14 -6.75 2.03
CA ALA A 189 0.18 -5.41 1.49
C ALA A 189 -1.16 -5.06 0.85
N PHE A 190 -1.52 -3.77 0.87
CA PHE A 190 -2.75 -3.30 0.24
C PHE A 190 -2.61 -1.87 -0.27
N ASP A 191 -3.33 -1.60 -1.35
CA ASP A 191 -3.51 -0.27 -1.92
C ASP A 191 -4.99 0.13 -1.86
N LEU A 192 -5.23 1.38 -1.49
CA LEU A 192 -6.54 1.99 -1.39
C LEU A 192 -6.73 3.00 -2.54
N TYR A 193 -7.82 2.85 -3.24
CA TYR A 193 -8.17 3.63 -4.42
C TYR A 193 -9.46 4.39 -4.19
N SER A 194 -9.55 5.61 -4.71
CA SER A 194 -10.76 6.43 -4.66
C SER A 194 -11.19 6.84 -6.06
N GLU A 195 -12.45 6.63 -6.40
CA GLU A 195 -13.02 7.10 -7.67
C GLU A 195 -13.01 8.62 -7.79
N ASP A 196 -13.04 9.31 -6.66
CA ASP A 196 -13.13 10.78 -6.64
C ASP A 196 -11.79 11.48 -6.91
N ALA A 197 -10.68 10.75 -7.01
CA ALA A 197 -9.39 11.32 -7.41
C ALA A 197 -9.45 11.94 -8.82
N PHE A 198 -10.41 11.51 -9.66
CA PHE A 198 -10.66 12.07 -10.99
C PHE A 198 -11.32 13.44 -11.02
N HIS A 199 -11.82 13.94 -9.91
CA HIS A 199 -12.50 15.23 -9.84
C HIS A 199 -11.65 16.34 -9.25
N ILE A 200 -10.35 16.28 -9.39
CA ILE A 200 -9.50 17.47 -9.22
C ILE A 200 -9.94 18.45 -10.30
N LYS A 201 -10.86 19.35 -9.96
CA LYS A 201 -11.12 20.53 -10.79
C LYS A 201 -9.82 21.31 -10.83
N ILE A 202 -9.09 21.17 -11.91
CA ILE A 202 -8.10 22.17 -12.28
C ILE A 202 -8.93 23.43 -12.48
N ILE A 203 -8.92 24.32 -11.49
CA ILE A 203 -9.48 25.65 -11.64
C ILE A 203 -8.47 26.39 -12.53
N PRO A 204 -8.76 26.61 -13.81
CA PRO A 204 -7.85 27.36 -14.64
C PRO A 204 -7.79 28.77 -14.04
N GLU A 205 -6.61 29.22 -13.67
CA GLU A 205 -6.37 30.63 -13.45
C GLU A 205 -6.88 31.38 -14.69
N LYS A 206 -7.71 32.40 -14.47
CA LYS A 206 -8.36 33.16 -15.54
C LYS A 206 -7.32 33.63 -16.55
N LYS A 207 -7.51 33.16 -17.81
CA LYS A 207 -6.91 33.62 -19.07
C LYS A 207 -5.51 33.09 -19.43
N SER A 208 -5.51 31.95 -20.08
CA SER A 208 -4.79 31.80 -21.34
C SER A 208 -5.61 30.87 -22.22
N LEU A 209 -6.11 31.37 -23.32
CA LEU A 209 -6.62 30.56 -24.42
C LEU A 209 -5.50 29.63 -24.89
N ILE A 210 -5.91 28.41 -25.27
CA ILE A 210 -5.21 27.47 -26.13
C ILE A 210 -4.83 26.15 -25.42
N PHE A 211 -5.44 25.13 -26.02
CA PHE A 211 -5.28 23.69 -25.99
C PHE A 211 -6.18 22.89 -25.04
N HIS A 212 -7.37 22.57 -25.56
CA HIS A 212 -8.05 21.33 -25.24
C HIS A 212 -7.37 20.18 -26.01
N ILE A 213 -6.48 19.47 -25.34
CA ILE A 213 -6.11 18.12 -25.77
C ILE A 213 -6.78 17.16 -24.82
N ILE A 214 -7.91 16.60 -25.25
CA ILE A 214 -8.55 15.50 -24.56
C ILE A 214 -7.72 14.25 -24.88
N PHE A 215 -6.79 13.88 -24.02
CA PHE A 215 -6.22 12.54 -24.01
C PHE A 215 -7.20 11.61 -23.31
N LYS A 216 -8.10 10.99 -24.09
CA LYS A 216 -8.77 9.75 -23.65
C LYS A 216 -7.74 8.62 -23.69
N VAL A 217 -6.92 8.49 -22.67
CA VAL A 217 -6.12 7.28 -22.47
C VAL A 217 -7.04 6.28 -21.76
N LYS A 218 -7.53 5.30 -22.50
CA LYS A 218 -8.16 4.10 -21.94
C LYS A 218 -7.04 3.26 -21.31
N PHE A 219 -6.75 3.46 -20.05
CA PHE A 219 -6.02 2.46 -19.28
C PHE A 219 -7.00 1.35 -18.88
N PHE A 220 -6.85 0.20 -19.52
CA PHE A 220 -7.46 -1.04 -19.07
C PHE A 220 -6.68 -1.53 -17.84
N THR A 221 -7.04 -1.07 -16.66
CA THR A 221 -6.75 -1.82 -15.44
C THR A 221 -7.96 -2.70 -15.17
N PRO A 222 -7.80 -3.99 -14.86
CA PRO A 222 -8.93 -4.85 -14.57
C PRO A 222 -9.56 -4.45 -13.23
N TRP A 223 -10.54 -3.55 -13.29
CA TRP A 223 -11.36 -3.12 -12.14
C TRP A 223 -12.09 -4.30 -11.47
N SER A 224 -12.19 -5.44 -12.17
CA SER A 224 -12.90 -6.62 -11.72
C SER A 224 -12.34 -7.29 -10.47
N MET A 225 -11.08 -6.99 -10.08
CA MET A 225 -10.43 -7.62 -8.93
C MET A 225 -10.37 -6.74 -7.68
N LYS A 226 -10.76 -5.46 -7.78
CA LYS A 226 -10.75 -4.55 -6.63
C LYS A 226 -12.00 -4.77 -5.76
N THR A 227 -11.79 -4.94 -4.45
CA THR A 227 -12.88 -5.13 -3.50
C THR A 227 -13.33 -3.79 -2.93
N VAL A 228 -14.63 -3.52 -2.96
CA VAL A 228 -15.21 -2.33 -2.32
C VAL A 228 -15.18 -2.50 -0.81
N LEU A 229 -14.61 -1.55 -0.11
CA LEU A 229 -14.66 -1.42 1.34
C LEU A 229 -15.93 -0.61 1.72
N ARG A 230 -17.02 -1.29 2.00
CA ARG A 230 -18.26 -0.68 2.50
C ARG A 230 -18.40 -0.85 3.99
#